data_ba2af5c1e44bc64dcbe05fed640ead58
#
_entry.id   ba2af5c1e44bc64dcbe05fed640ead58
#
_cell.length_a   1.000
_cell.length_b   1.000
_cell.length_c   1.000
_cell.angle_alpha   90.00
_cell.angle_beta   90.00
_cell.angle_gamma   90.00
#
_symmetry.space_group_name_H-M   'P 1'
#
loop_
_entity.id
_entity.type
_entity.pdbx_description
1 polymer ?
#
loop_
_entity_poly.entity_id
_entity_poly.type
_entity_poly.pdbx_seq_one_letter_code
_entity_poly.pdbx_strand_id
1 'polypeptide(L)'
;PAETAPQPAPQAGEAHGAGSAAVEKKTERNSAKDRHRRGSDEQQESNECRNAANEASFVHPADLADHLENLDLKSQVCALRRMPREDAADALAELDENVAVDVLENLDADDAAQIIAEMEPDDAADVLDELDESHRDVLLGRLAKEDSEELRNLLNFPQDSAAGVMNTEVIMLEESWTVDQAISHIRSEMELEKESPYYGYVVDEKEKLVGVLSLRDLMLAKPGIIVGDEVAGQNVVSVRYDMDKREVASEL
;
A
#
# COMPACT_ATOMS: atom_id res chain seq x y z
N PRO A 1 -91.36 45.46 -1.84
CA PRO A 1 -90.02 44.92 -1.97
C PRO A 1 -89.23 45.19 -0.71
N ALA A 2 -89.08 44.19 0.13
CA ALA A 2 -88.31 44.28 1.37
C ALA A 2 -87.22 43.28 1.31
N GLU A 3 -86.03 43.80 1.48
CA GLU A 3 -84.78 43.18 1.54
C GLU A 3 -84.60 42.46 2.89
N THR A 4 -84.35 41.15 2.88
CA THR A 4 -84.06 40.39 4.10
C THR A 4 -82.62 40.04 4.16
N ALA A 5 -81.93 40.55 5.16
CA ALA A 5 -80.50 40.27 5.44
C ALA A 5 -80.29 38.84 5.97
N PRO A 6 -79.16 38.15 5.68
CA PRO A 6 -78.90 36.81 6.20
C PRO A 6 -78.28 36.86 7.61
N GLN A 7 -78.71 35.88 8.42
CA GLN A 7 -78.19 35.63 9.78
C GLN A 7 -76.76 35.02 9.77
N PRO A 8 -75.94 35.28 10.80
CA PRO A 8 -74.57 34.71 10.90
C PRO A 8 -74.62 33.25 11.38
N ALA A 9 -73.67 32.44 10.82
CA ALA A 9 -73.43 31.04 11.17
C ALA A 9 -72.77 30.89 12.54
N PRO A 10 -72.91 29.73 13.21
CA PRO A 10 -72.33 29.50 14.53
C PRO A 10 -70.84 29.25 14.47
N GLN A 11 -70.15 29.81 15.45
CA GLN A 11 -68.66 29.62 15.65
C GLN A 11 -68.41 28.18 16.09
N ALA A 12 -67.55 27.46 15.34
CA ALA A 12 -66.97 26.16 15.72
C ALA A 12 -65.85 26.38 16.73
N GLY A 13 -65.96 25.70 17.86
CA GLY A 13 -65.02 25.84 18.96
C GLY A 13 -63.63 25.23 18.68
N GLU A 14 -62.63 25.86 19.26
CA GLU A 14 -61.25 25.47 19.26
C GLU A 14 -61.01 24.11 19.95
N ALA A 15 -60.42 23.12 19.19
CA ALA A 15 -59.82 21.91 19.74
C ALA A 15 -58.64 21.49 18.91
N HIS A 16 -57.58 22.31 18.94
CA HIS A 16 -56.26 21.95 18.36
C HIS A 16 -55.12 22.44 19.25
N GLY A 17 -54.77 21.66 20.27
CA GLY A 17 -53.63 22.00 21.15
C GLY A 17 -52.85 20.81 21.69
N ALA A 18 -53.35 19.57 21.62
CA ALA A 18 -52.70 18.44 22.30
C ALA A 18 -51.91 17.48 21.36
N GLY A 19 -52.15 17.51 20.05
CA GLY A 19 -51.49 16.60 19.09
C GLY A 19 -50.08 17.05 18.63
N SER A 20 -49.88 18.36 18.50
CA SER A 20 -48.61 18.92 17.98
C SER A 20 -47.42 18.72 18.92
N ALA A 21 -47.59 18.97 20.20
CA ALA A 21 -46.52 18.85 21.20
C ALA A 21 -46.01 17.39 21.42
N ALA A 22 -46.88 16.40 21.21
CA ALA A 22 -46.48 14.98 21.33
C ALA A 22 -45.72 14.47 20.11
N VAL A 23 -46.02 14.98 18.92
CA VAL A 23 -45.31 14.66 17.68
C VAL A 23 -43.92 15.33 17.66
N GLU A 24 -43.83 16.61 18.05
CA GLU A 24 -42.54 17.31 18.17
C GLU A 24 -41.59 16.65 19.18
N LYS A 25 -42.04 16.29 20.38
CA LYS A 25 -41.22 15.58 21.38
C LYS A 25 -40.79 14.19 20.93
N LYS A 26 -41.56 13.49 20.10
CA LYS A 26 -41.16 12.18 19.55
C LYS A 26 -40.13 12.31 18.44
N THR A 27 -40.21 13.37 17.63
CA THR A 27 -39.22 13.69 16.57
C THR A 27 -37.90 14.15 17.17
N GLU A 28 -37.92 14.99 18.21
CA GLU A 28 -36.71 15.41 18.94
C GLU A 28 -36.02 14.26 19.66
N ARG A 29 -36.78 13.35 20.28
CA ARG A 29 -36.23 12.13 20.92
C ARG A 29 -35.57 11.17 19.93
N ASN A 30 -36.15 11.00 18.74
CA ASN A 30 -35.57 10.18 17.69
C ASN A 30 -34.30 10.85 17.12
N SER A 31 -34.34 12.15 16.86
CA SER A 31 -33.17 12.92 16.41
C SER A 31 -32.02 12.94 17.44
N ALA A 32 -32.32 12.92 18.75
CA ALA A 32 -31.34 12.85 19.81
C ALA A 32 -30.71 11.43 19.93
N LYS A 33 -31.52 10.38 19.75
CA LYS A 33 -31.05 8.99 19.72
C LYS A 33 -30.19 8.71 18.50
N ASP A 34 -30.57 9.23 17.34
CA ASP A 34 -29.76 9.08 16.10
C ASP A 34 -28.45 9.83 16.18
N ARG A 35 -28.41 11.02 16.79
CA ARG A 35 -27.17 11.76 17.06
C ARG A 35 -26.26 11.04 18.07
N HIS A 36 -26.84 10.42 19.12
CA HIS A 36 -26.06 9.68 20.12
C HIS A 36 -25.49 8.38 19.52
N ARG A 37 -26.24 7.72 18.63
CA ARG A 37 -25.80 6.51 17.93
C ARG A 37 -24.70 6.82 16.93
N ARG A 38 -24.82 7.88 16.13
CA ARG A 38 -23.75 8.33 15.22
C ARG A 38 -22.48 8.71 15.96
N GLY A 39 -22.58 9.41 17.09
CA GLY A 39 -21.41 9.77 17.89
C GLY A 39 -20.71 8.57 18.55
N SER A 40 -21.44 7.48 18.86
CA SER A 40 -20.84 6.24 19.36
C SER A 40 -20.15 5.45 18.24
N ASP A 41 -20.75 5.40 17.06
CA ASP A 41 -20.20 4.70 15.91
C ASP A 41 -18.93 5.41 15.40
N GLU A 42 -18.94 6.75 15.29
CA GLU A 42 -17.75 7.55 14.96
C GLU A 42 -16.60 7.42 15.99
N GLN A 43 -16.92 7.27 17.26
CA GLN A 43 -15.91 7.02 18.31
C GLN A 43 -15.36 5.60 18.25
N GLN A 44 -16.15 4.62 17.90
CA GLN A 44 -15.73 3.24 17.74
C GLN A 44 -14.83 3.08 16.52
N GLU A 45 -15.22 3.60 15.34
CA GLU A 45 -14.40 3.65 14.13
C GLU A 45 -13.05 4.34 14.38
N SER A 46 -13.05 5.47 15.11
CA SER A 46 -11.80 6.18 15.48
C SER A 46 -10.90 5.37 16.42
N ASN A 47 -11.45 4.50 17.26
CA ASN A 47 -10.68 3.65 18.16
C ASN A 47 -10.10 2.43 17.42
N GLU A 48 -10.88 1.80 16.54
CA GLU A 48 -10.45 0.66 15.72
C GLU A 48 -9.30 1.06 14.80
N CYS A 49 -9.45 2.18 14.09
CA CYS A 49 -8.40 2.79 13.28
C CYS A 49 -7.11 3.07 14.08
N ARG A 50 -7.24 3.64 15.29
CA ARG A 50 -6.07 3.95 16.13
C ARG A 50 -5.39 2.70 16.65
N ASN A 51 -6.14 1.66 16.97
CA ASN A 51 -5.58 0.40 17.46
C ASN A 51 -4.79 -0.30 16.35
N ALA A 52 -5.38 -0.45 15.16
CA ALA A 52 -4.68 -1.02 14.01
C ALA A 52 -3.37 -0.27 13.69
N ALA A 53 -3.41 1.07 13.65
CA ALA A 53 -2.22 1.87 13.42
C ALA A 53 -1.15 1.76 14.52
N ASN A 54 -1.53 1.53 15.78
CA ASN A 54 -0.58 1.37 16.88
C ASN A 54 0.03 -0.04 16.95
N GLU A 55 -0.65 -1.02 16.38
CA GLU A 55 -0.20 -2.42 16.36
C GLU A 55 0.76 -2.69 15.18
N ALA A 56 0.74 -1.87 14.13
CA ALA A 56 1.49 -2.05 12.91
C ALA A 56 2.97 -2.38 13.12
N SER A 57 3.68 -1.59 13.92
CA SER A 57 5.12 -1.76 14.17
C SER A 57 5.51 -2.99 15.01
N PHE A 58 4.55 -3.80 15.46
CA PHE A 58 4.80 -4.95 16.35
C PHE A 58 4.24 -6.27 15.81
N VAL A 59 3.56 -6.24 14.66
CA VAL A 59 2.84 -7.37 14.08
C VAL A 59 3.44 -7.65 12.70
N HIS A 60 3.49 -8.94 12.31
CA HIS A 60 3.94 -9.29 10.97
C HIS A 60 3.00 -8.68 9.91
N PRO A 61 3.49 -8.17 8.77
CA PRO A 61 2.66 -7.54 7.73
C PRO A 61 1.42 -8.34 7.35
N ALA A 62 1.55 -9.66 7.13
CA ALA A 62 0.42 -10.53 6.80
C ALA A 62 -0.64 -10.60 7.92
N ASP A 63 -0.24 -10.65 9.20
CA ASP A 63 -1.18 -10.63 10.33
C ASP A 63 -1.88 -9.27 10.44
N LEU A 64 -1.18 -8.19 10.07
CA LEU A 64 -1.74 -6.84 10.01
C LEU A 64 -2.73 -6.70 8.87
N ALA A 65 -2.44 -7.26 7.70
CA ALA A 65 -3.34 -7.30 6.55
C ALA A 65 -4.64 -8.05 6.91
N ASP A 66 -4.53 -9.26 7.49
CA ASP A 66 -5.68 -10.03 8.00
C ASP A 66 -6.54 -9.22 8.99
N HIS A 67 -5.90 -8.41 9.84
CA HIS A 67 -6.62 -7.53 10.77
C HIS A 67 -7.34 -6.39 10.04
N LEU A 68 -6.67 -5.75 9.09
CA LEU A 68 -7.24 -4.67 8.30
C LEU A 68 -8.44 -5.15 7.47
N GLU A 69 -8.38 -6.32 6.85
CA GLU A 69 -9.47 -6.91 6.07
C GLU A 69 -10.76 -7.13 6.87
N ASN A 70 -10.65 -7.30 8.18
CA ASN A 70 -11.80 -7.40 9.07
C ASN A 70 -12.42 -6.05 9.46
N LEU A 71 -11.81 -4.93 9.08
CA LEU A 71 -12.34 -3.59 9.31
C LEU A 71 -13.22 -3.12 8.14
N ASP A 72 -14.05 -2.12 8.38
CA ASP A 72 -14.71 -1.41 7.28
C ASP A 72 -13.73 -0.51 6.52
N LEU A 73 -14.03 -0.20 5.27
CA LEU A 73 -13.17 0.58 4.38
C LEU A 73 -12.69 1.91 4.98
N LYS A 74 -13.54 2.62 5.73
CA LYS A 74 -13.14 3.90 6.36
C LYS A 74 -12.11 3.70 7.45
N SER A 75 -12.25 2.63 8.21
CA SER A 75 -11.30 2.24 9.26
C SER A 75 -9.99 1.77 8.66
N GLN A 76 -10.00 1.03 7.55
CA GLN A 76 -8.83 0.64 6.78
C GLN A 76 -8.04 1.87 6.30
N VAL A 77 -8.68 2.76 5.55
CA VAL A 77 -8.10 4.02 5.04
C VAL A 77 -7.54 4.87 6.19
N CYS A 78 -8.29 4.98 7.29
CA CYS A 78 -7.86 5.75 8.44
C CYS A 78 -6.63 5.13 9.14
N ALA A 79 -6.55 3.80 9.23
CA ALA A 79 -5.43 3.08 9.82
C ALA A 79 -4.16 3.29 8.99
N LEU A 80 -4.19 3.01 7.69
CA LEU A 80 -3.06 3.17 6.78
C LEU A 80 -2.52 4.61 6.73
N ARG A 81 -3.39 5.62 6.78
CA ARG A 81 -2.96 7.03 6.87
C ARG A 81 -2.20 7.38 8.14
N ARG A 82 -2.38 6.64 9.23
CA ARG A 82 -1.79 6.90 10.54
C ARG A 82 -0.56 6.05 10.84
N MET A 83 -0.37 4.96 10.12
CA MET A 83 0.81 4.11 10.22
C MET A 83 2.05 4.84 9.70
N PRO A 84 3.26 4.45 10.12
CA PRO A 84 4.47 4.72 9.36
C PRO A 84 4.29 4.25 7.92
N ARG A 85 4.86 4.96 6.97
CA ARG A 85 4.64 4.67 5.54
C ARG A 85 5.17 3.29 5.15
N GLU A 86 6.29 2.88 5.72
CA GLU A 86 6.88 1.55 5.57
C GLU A 86 5.89 0.46 6.03
N ASP A 87 5.38 0.53 7.28
CA ASP A 87 4.39 -0.44 7.80
C ASP A 87 3.09 -0.46 6.96
N ALA A 88 2.68 0.69 6.42
CA ALA A 88 1.50 0.80 5.57
C ALA A 88 1.72 0.18 4.17
N ALA A 89 2.92 0.30 3.63
CA ALA A 89 3.33 -0.32 2.37
C ALA A 89 3.35 -1.84 2.48
N ASP A 90 4.03 -2.36 3.51
CA ASP A 90 4.10 -3.79 3.80
C ASP A 90 2.70 -4.41 4.00
N ALA A 91 1.84 -3.71 4.76
CA ALA A 91 0.47 -4.18 4.97
C ALA A 91 -0.37 -4.14 3.68
N LEU A 92 -0.18 -3.13 2.84
CA LEU A 92 -0.90 -2.99 1.58
C LEU A 92 -0.52 -4.10 0.58
N ALA A 93 0.77 -4.49 0.54
CA ALA A 93 1.28 -5.57 -0.29
C ALA A 93 0.67 -6.94 0.07
N GLU A 94 0.34 -7.15 1.34
CA GLU A 94 -0.23 -8.41 1.84
C GLU A 94 -1.78 -8.45 1.82
N LEU A 95 -2.46 -7.33 1.49
CA LEU A 95 -3.92 -7.29 1.39
C LEU A 95 -4.43 -8.06 0.17
N ASP A 96 -5.67 -8.59 0.26
CA ASP A 96 -6.40 -9.07 -0.93
C ASP A 96 -6.48 -7.96 -1.98
N GLU A 97 -6.22 -8.30 -3.26
CA GLU A 97 -6.15 -7.35 -4.39
C GLU A 97 -7.34 -6.38 -4.43
N ASN A 98 -8.56 -6.88 -4.23
CA ASN A 98 -9.76 -6.02 -4.26
C ASN A 98 -9.78 -5.04 -3.08
N VAL A 99 -9.30 -5.46 -1.91
CA VAL A 99 -9.23 -4.61 -0.72
C VAL A 99 -8.16 -3.54 -0.89
N ALA A 100 -7.00 -3.89 -1.42
CA ALA A 100 -5.92 -2.96 -1.73
C ALA A 100 -6.38 -1.87 -2.71
N VAL A 101 -7.06 -2.26 -3.80
CA VAL A 101 -7.66 -1.35 -4.79
C VAL A 101 -8.67 -0.42 -4.12
N ASP A 102 -9.66 -0.97 -3.38
CA ASP A 102 -10.69 -0.18 -2.70
C ASP A 102 -10.07 0.85 -1.75
N VAL A 103 -9.03 0.48 -1.03
CA VAL A 103 -8.34 1.36 -0.09
C VAL A 103 -7.58 2.46 -0.83
N LEU A 104 -6.81 2.13 -1.87
CA LEU A 104 -6.06 3.12 -2.67
C LEU A 104 -6.96 4.13 -3.35
N GLU A 105 -8.11 3.70 -3.89
CA GLU A 105 -9.11 4.59 -4.49
C GLU A 105 -9.77 5.54 -3.49
N ASN A 106 -9.79 5.19 -2.21
CA ASN A 106 -10.39 5.99 -1.14
C ASN A 106 -9.37 6.75 -0.28
N LEU A 107 -8.07 6.53 -0.48
CA LEU A 107 -7.01 7.38 0.07
C LEU A 107 -6.92 8.70 -0.69
N ASP A 108 -6.38 9.73 -0.03
CA ASP A 108 -5.91 10.92 -0.74
C ASP A 108 -4.73 10.54 -1.66
N ALA A 109 -4.69 11.07 -2.88
CA ALA A 109 -3.69 10.68 -3.86
C ALA A 109 -2.24 10.95 -3.42
N ASP A 110 -2.01 11.94 -2.55
CA ASP A 110 -0.68 12.22 -2.00
C ASP A 110 -0.31 11.19 -0.92
N ASP A 111 -1.27 10.75 -0.09
CA ASP A 111 -1.06 9.69 0.90
C ASP A 111 -0.84 8.32 0.21
N ALA A 112 -1.65 8.00 -0.80
CA ALA A 112 -1.52 6.75 -1.58
C ALA A 112 -0.16 6.68 -2.30
N ALA A 113 0.26 7.75 -2.97
CA ALA A 113 1.56 7.80 -3.64
C ALA A 113 2.74 7.65 -2.67
N GLN A 114 2.64 8.20 -1.45
CA GLN A 114 3.67 8.02 -0.43
C GLN A 114 3.75 6.58 0.09
N ILE A 115 2.64 5.86 0.16
CA ILE A 115 2.63 4.45 0.53
C ILE A 115 3.24 3.62 -0.61
N ILE A 116 2.81 3.84 -1.86
CA ILE A 116 3.35 3.16 -3.03
C ILE A 116 4.86 3.39 -3.18
N ALA A 117 5.34 4.61 -2.90
CA ALA A 117 6.76 4.91 -2.93
C ALA A 117 7.59 4.15 -1.88
N GLU A 118 6.94 3.59 -0.84
CA GLU A 118 7.57 2.77 0.18
C GLU A 118 7.39 1.24 -0.07
N MET A 119 6.64 0.84 -1.09
CA MET A 119 6.48 -0.57 -1.48
C MET A 119 7.70 -1.08 -2.25
N GLU A 120 7.89 -2.40 -2.27
CA GLU A 120 8.79 -3.02 -3.24
C GLU A 120 8.27 -2.78 -4.67
N PRO A 121 9.17 -2.56 -5.65
CA PRO A 121 8.75 -2.17 -7.01
C PRO A 121 7.80 -3.17 -7.69
N ASP A 122 7.98 -4.47 -7.47
CA ASP A 122 7.10 -5.51 -8.02
C ASP A 122 5.72 -5.50 -7.37
N ASP A 123 5.64 -5.41 -6.04
CA ASP A 123 4.36 -5.29 -5.30
C ASP A 123 3.62 -4.00 -5.68
N ALA A 124 4.36 -2.89 -5.79
CA ALA A 124 3.79 -1.62 -6.23
C ALA A 124 3.24 -1.70 -7.66
N ALA A 125 3.93 -2.39 -8.56
CA ALA A 125 3.48 -2.59 -9.93
C ALA A 125 2.22 -3.48 -9.98
N ASP A 126 2.17 -4.56 -9.21
CA ASP A 126 1.04 -5.48 -9.15
C ASP A 126 -0.23 -4.75 -8.67
N VAL A 127 -0.15 -4.01 -7.57
CA VAL A 127 -1.29 -3.23 -7.06
C VAL A 127 -1.70 -2.12 -8.03
N LEU A 128 -0.75 -1.44 -8.69
CA LEU A 128 -1.05 -0.42 -9.68
C LEU A 128 -1.71 -0.98 -10.94
N ASP A 129 -1.39 -2.22 -11.34
CA ASP A 129 -1.99 -2.84 -12.54
C ASP A 129 -3.47 -3.17 -12.34
N GLU A 130 -3.89 -3.45 -11.13
CA GLU A 130 -5.29 -3.68 -10.76
C GLU A 130 -6.14 -2.39 -10.73
N LEU A 131 -5.50 -1.20 -10.60
CA LEU A 131 -6.22 0.08 -10.65
C LEU A 131 -6.66 0.43 -12.06
N ASP A 132 -7.75 1.18 -12.18
CA ASP A 132 -8.11 1.78 -13.45
C ASP A 132 -7.02 2.76 -13.95
N GLU A 133 -6.88 2.89 -15.28
CA GLU A 133 -5.84 3.70 -15.92
C GLU A 133 -5.81 5.14 -15.40
N SER A 134 -6.97 5.71 -15.06
CA SER A 134 -7.06 7.11 -14.60
C SER A 134 -6.52 7.29 -13.19
N HIS A 135 -6.79 6.37 -12.27
CA HIS A 135 -6.24 6.39 -10.91
C HIS A 135 -4.74 6.07 -10.93
N ARG A 136 -4.34 5.03 -11.65
CA ARG A 136 -2.92 4.67 -11.83
C ARG A 136 -2.09 5.84 -12.33
N ASP A 137 -2.54 6.54 -13.38
CA ASP A 137 -1.81 7.70 -13.92
C ASP A 137 -1.72 8.86 -12.93
N VAL A 138 -2.73 9.08 -12.11
CA VAL A 138 -2.70 10.09 -11.04
C VAL A 138 -1.64 9.73 -10.00
N LEU A 139 -1.57 8.48 -9.55
CA LEU A 139 -0.61 8.03 -8.54
C LEU A 139 0.82 8.08 -9.09
N LEU A 140 1.06 7.51 -10.27
CA LEU A 140 2.36 7.57 -10.95
C LEU A 140 2.84 9.01 -11.18
N GLY A 141 1.93 9.94 -11.41
CA GLY A 141 2.25 11.37 -11.54
C GLY A 141 2.62 12.08 -10.24
N ARG A 142 2.43 11.44 -9.08
CA ARG A 142 2.77 11.95 -7.75
C ARG A 142 4.08 11.41 -7.20
N LEU A 143 4.56 10.30 -7.72
CA LEU A 143 5.82 9.69 -7.36
C LEU A 143 7.02 10.54 -7.81
N ALA A 144 8.18 10.30 -7.24
CA ALA A 144 9.43 10.81 -7.78
C ALA A 144 9.61 10.31 -9.22
N LYS A 145 10.38 11.05 -10.01
CA LYS A 145 10.50 10.77 -11.44
C LYS A 145 11.11 9.38 -11.69
N GLU A 146 12.09 9.04 -10.90
CA GLU A 146 12.84 7.79 -10.95
C GLU A 146 11.91 6.59 -10.66
N ASP A 147 11.16 6.64 -9.54
CA ASP A 147 10.21 5.60 -9.14
C ASP A 147 9.08 5.44 -10.17
N SER A 148 8.55 6.57 -10.68
CA SER A 148 7.50 6.55 -11.71
C SER A 148 7.98 5.94 -13.03
N GLU A 149 9.24 6.18 -13.44
CA GLU A 149 9.83 5.58 -14.66
C GLU A 149 10.04 4.08 -14.45
N GLU A 150 10.50 3.66 -13.29
CA GLU A 150 10.70 2.25 -12.92
C GLU A 150 9.38 1.48 -12.94
N LEU A 151 8.38 1.95 -12.20
CA LEU A 151 7.06 1.31 -12.16
C LEU A 151 6.37 1.26 -13.53
N ARG A 152 6.51 2.31 -14.35
CA ARG A 152 6.02 2.27 -15.74
C ARG A 152 6.73 1.22 -16.59
N ASN A 153 8.00 0.96 -16.32
CA ASN A 153 8.72 -0.12 -17.02
C ASN A 153 8.23 -1.49 -16.58
N LEU A 154 8.02 -1.71 -15.27
CA LEU A 154 7.48 -2.96 -14.73
C LEU A 154 6.07 -3.23 -15.26
N LEU A 155 5.19 -2.25 -15.26
CA LEU A 155 3.82 -2.33 -15.80
C LEU A 155 3.75 -2.69 -17.30
N ASN A 156 4.85 -2.61 -18.05
CA ASN A 156 4.91 -3.08 -19.43
C ASN A 156 5.13 -4.60 -19.56
N PHE A 157 5.48 -5.28 -18.48
CA PHE A 157 5.69 -6.71 -18.47
C PHE A 157 4.41 -7.46 -18.03
N PRO A 158 4.13 -8.65 -18.60
CA PRO A 158 3.05 -9.47 -18.09
C PRO A 158 3.35 -9.93 -16.66
N GLN A 159 2.38 -9.82 -15.74
CA GLN A 159 2.49 -10.27 -14.35
C GLN A 159 2.90 -11.75 -14.20
N ASP A 160 2.57 -12.59 -15.18
CA ASP A 160 2.96 -14.01 -15.23
C ASP A 160 4.35 -14.25 -15.84
N SER A 161 5.14 -13.22 -16.12
CA SER A 161 6.50 -13.33 -16.64
C SER A 161 7.57 -13.22 -15.54
N ALA A 162 8.81 -13.66 -15.84
CA ALA A 162 9.94 -13.47 -14.93
C ALA A 162 10.15 -12.00 -14.57
N ALA A 163 9.97 -11.09 -15.52
CA ALA A 163 10.09 -9.65 -15.30
C ALA A 163 8.95 -9.09 -14.43
N GLY A 164 7.75 -9.67 -14.47
CA GLY A 164 6.62 -9.24 -13.65
C GLY A 164 6.71 -9.68 -12.19
N VAL A 165 7.59 -10.62 -11.86
CA VAL A 165 7.81 -11.13 -10.49
C VAL A 165 9.24 -10.91 -10.00
N MET A 166 10.00 -10.04 -10.66
CA MET A 166 11.38 -9.73 -10.26
C MET A 166 11.41 -8.50 -9.36
N ASN A 167 12.20 -8.58 -8.30
CA ASN A 167 12.58 -7.39 -7.58
C ASN A 167 13.73 -6.69 -8.31
N THR A 168 13.66 -5.38 -8.48
CA THR A 168 14.66 -4.52 -9.12
C THR A 168 15.64 -3.93 -8.13
N GLU A 169 15.35 -3.95 -6.84
CA GLU A 169 16.23 -3.49 -5.77
C GLU A 169 17.35 -4.51 -5.51
N VAL A 170 18.42 -4.42 -6.26
CA VAL A 170 19.55 -5.35 -6.18
C VAL A 170 20.88 -4.62 -5.99
N ILE A 171 21.72 -5.13 -5.11
CA ILE A 171 23.08 -4.57 -4.93
C ILE A 171 24.01 -5.10 -6.00
N MET A 172 24.47 -4.22 -6.88
CA MET A 172 25.48 -4.53 -7.89
C MET A 172 26.88 -4.29 -7.36
N LEU A 173 27.78 -5.25 -7.61
CA LEU A 173 29.20 -5.19 -7.26
C LEU A 173 30.04 -5.26 -8.53
N GLU A 174 31.01 -4.37 -8.68
CA GLU A 174 31.93 -4.47 -9.81
C GLU A 174 32.95 -5.61 -9.60
N GLU A 175 33.19 -6.43 -10.61
CA GLU A 175 34.16 -7.53 -10.55
C GLU A 175 35.56 -7.06 -10.21
N SER A 176 35.89 -5.80 -10.53
CA SER A 176 37.20 -5.17 -10.28
C SER A 176 37.41 -4.74 -8.83
N TRP A 177 36.37 -4.67 -8.03
CA TRP A 177 36.48 -4.21 -6.64
C TRP A 177 37.16 -5.23 -5.74
N THR A 178 37.82 -4.71 -4.71
CA THR A 178 38.20 -5.56 -3.59
C THR A 178 37.03 -5.89 -2.71
N VAL A 179 37.10 -7.00 -1.98
CA VAL A 179 36.07 -7.38 -0.98
C VAL A 179 35.81 -6.24 0.01
N ASP A 180 36.82 -5.48 0.43
CA ASP A 180 36.61 -4.34 1.34
C ASP A 180 35.80 -3.21 0.69
N GLN A 181 36.02 -2.96 -0.60
CA GLN A 181 35.22 -1.98 -1.36
C GLN A 181 33.77 -2.44 -1.52
N ALA A 182 33.57 -3.71 -1.87
CA ALA A 182 32.24 -4.30 -1.97
C ALA A 182 31.47 -4.22 -0.64
N ILE A 183 32.10 -4.59 0.49
CA ILE A 183 31.48 -4.48 1.81
C ILE A 183 31.15 -3.01 2.17
N SER A 184 32.02 -2.08 1.78
CA SER A 184 31.78 -0.66 2.05
C SER A 184 30.62 -0.12 1.21
N HIS A 185 30.50 -0.56 -0.04
CA HIS A 185 29.38 -0.22 -0.91
C HIS A 185 28.06 -0.79 -0.37
N ILE A 186 28.02 -2.08 -0.04
CA ILE A 186 26.83 -2.72 0.55
C ILE A 186 26.35 -1.96 1.79
N ARG A 187 27.27 -1.53 2.67
CA ARG A 187 26.90 -0.76 3.85
C ARG A 187 26.27 0.59 3.52
N SER A 188 26.75 1.26 2.46
CA SER A 188 26.16 2.54 2.05
C SER A 188 24.78 2.36 1.42
N GLU A 189 24.58 1.30 0.66
CA GLU A 189 23.28 0.98 0.07
C GLU A 189 22.27 0.55 1.13
N MET A 190 22.66 -0.33 2.06
CA MET A 190 21.81 -0.75 3.19
C MET A 190 21.36 0.38 4.13
N GLU A 191 21.99 1.55 4.09
CA GLU A 191 21.53 2.75 4.80
C GLU A 191 20.40 3.48 4.03
N LEU A 192 20.22 3.17 2.75
CA LEU A 192 19.30 3.83 1.84
C LEU A 192 18.13 2.92 1.42
N GLU A 193 18.35 1.61 1.40
CA GLU A 193 17.39 0.62 0.94
C GLU A 193 16.55 0.04 2.09
N LYS A 194 15.34 -0.36 1.77
CA LYS A 194 14.31 -0.84 2.71
C LYS A 194 14.53 -2.29 3.11
N GLU A 195 15.01 -3.12 2.19
CA GLU A 195 15.29 -4.52 2.45
C GLU A 195 16.77 -4.78 2.72
N SER A 196 17.05 -5.80 3.54
CA SER A 196 18.39 -6.29 3.80
C SER A 196 18.80 -7.30 2.74
N PRO A 197 19.61 -6.93 1.75
CA PRO A 197 20.02 -7.84 0.68
C PRO A 197 20.86 -8.98 1.25
N TYR A 198 20.51 -10.21 0.89
CA TYR A 198 21.30 -11.39 1.25
C TYR A 198 22.45 -11.64 0.28
N TYR A 199 22.38 -11.05 -0.92
CA TYR A 199 23.29 -11.30 -2.02
C TYR A 199 23.72 -9.99 -2.68
N GLY A 200 24.97 -9.98 -3.18
CA GLY A 200 25.48 -8.97 -4.11
C GLY A 200 25.66 -9.61 -5.49
N TYR A 201 25.23 -8.92 -6.53
CA TYR A 201 25.31 -9.36 -7.91
C TYR A 201 26.55 -8.77 -8.57
N VAL A 202 27.49 -9.63 -8.94
CA VAL A 202 28.77 -9.20 -9.51
C VAL A 202 28.63 -9.01 -11.01
N VAL A 203 29.00 -7.82 -11.49
CA VAL A 203 28.89 -7.43 -12.90
C VAL A 203 30.27 -7.04 -13.49
N ASP A 204 30.45 -7.29 -14.78
CA ASP A 204 31.62 -6.85 -15.54
C ASP A 204 31.50 -5.36 -15.96
N GLU A 205 32.53 -4.82 -16.63
CA GLU A 205 32.53 -3.45 -17.17
C GLU A 205 31.38 -3.12 -18.14
N LYS A 206 30.63 -4.12 -18.60
CA LYS A 206 29.46 -3.98 -19.49
C LYS A 206 28.15 -4.22 -18.77
N GLU A 207 28.17 -4.19 -17.44
CA GLU A 207 27.00 -4.47 -16.58
C GLU A 207 26.42 -5.87 -16.78
N LYS A 208 27.23 -6.80 -17.29
CA LYS A 208 26.81 -8.19 -17.43
C LYS A 208 27.08 -8.96 -16.16
N LEU A 209 26.07 -9.68 -15.67
CA LEU A 209 26.17 -10.56 -14.50
C LEU A 209 27.22 -11.66 -14.73
N VAL A 210 28.23 -11.72 -13.87
CA VAL A 210 29.33 -12.70 -13.91
C VAL A 210 29.36 -13.61 -12.68
N GLY A 211 28.66 -13.24 -11.60
CA GLY A 211 28.56 -14.05 -10.39
C GLY A 211 27.62 -13.47 -9.36
N VAL A 212 27.39 -14.24 -8.31
CA VAL A 212 26.58 -13.85 -7.15
C VAL A 212 27.35 -14.20 -5.89
N LEU A 213 27.45 -13.27 -4.95
CA LEU A 213 28.10 -13.46 -3.66
C LEU A 213 27.09 -13.23 -2.53
N SER A 214 27.01 -14.19 -1.61
CA SER A 214 26.24 -13.92 -0.39
C SER A 214 27.02 -12.96 0.53
N LEU A 215 26.31 -12.24 1.40
CA LEU A 215 26.95 -11.45 2.46
C LEU A 215 27.88 -12.31 3.33
N ARG A 216 27.52 -13.57 3.53
CA ARG A 216 28.34 -14.51 4.28
C ARG A 216 29.67 -14.79 3.57
N ASP A 217 29.66 -14.97 2.25
CA ASP A 217 30.87 -15.22 1.48
C ASP A 217 31.80 -14.03 1.53
N LEU A 218 31.25 -12.82 1.37
CA LEU A 218 32.00 -11.57 1.52
C LEU A 218 32.60 -11.40 2.92
N MET A 219 31.87 -11.77 3.98
CA MET A 219 32.40 -11.70 5.35
C MET A 219 33.48 -12.73 5.64
N LEU A 220 33.53 -13.86 4.93
CA LEU A 220 34.53 -14.92 5.09
C LEU A 220 35.73 -14.74 4.16
N ALA A 221 35.59 -13.96 3.09
CA ALA A 221 36.65 -13.66 2.15
C ALA A 221 37.75 -12.85 2.84
N LYS A 222 38.99 -13.00 2.32
CA LYS A 222 40.13 -12.26 2.88
C LYS A 222 40.11 -10.82 2.35
N PRO A 223 40.42 -9.83 3.20
CA PRO A 223 40.60 -8.45 2.77
C PRO A 223 41.60 -8.34 1.59
N GLY A 224 41.26 -7.48 0.63
CA GLY A 224 42.10 -7.20 -0.53
C GLY A 224 42.03 -8.22 -1.68
N ILE A 225 41.24 -9.29 -1.55
CA ILE A 225 40.89 -10.17 -2.69
C ILE A 225 39.96 -9.40 -3.63
N ILE A 226 40.09 -9.62 -4.92
CA ILE A 226 39.23 -9.06 -5.96
C ILE A 226 37.94 -9.87 -6.01
N VAL A 227 36.79 -9.20 -6.07
CA VAL A 227 35.46 -9.80 -6.12
C VAL A 227 35.31 -10.76 -7.31
N GLY A 228 35.85 -10.39 -8.47
CA GLY A 228 35.87 -11.25 -9.66
C GLY A 228 36.60 -12.57 -9.45
N ASP A 229 37.66 -12.62 -8.61
CA ASP A 229 38.35 -13.86 -8.29
C ASP A 229 37.52 -14.81 -7.43
N GLU A 230 36.67 -14.28 -6.55
CA GLU A 230 35.76 -15.07 -5.69
C GLU A 230 34.62 -15.71 -6.48
N VAL A 231 34.16 -15.08 -7.58
CA VAL A 231 33.10 -15.61 -8.44
C VAL A 231 33.64 -16.37 -9.65
N ALA A 232 34.97 -16.42 -9.83
CA ALA A 232 35.58 -17.04 -11.00
C ALA A 232 35.18 -18.52 -11.14
N GLY A 233 34.51 -18.84 -12.26
CA GLY A 233 34.04 -20.17 -12.57
C GLY A 233 32.70 -20.55 -11.94
N GLN A 234 31.99 -19.62 -11.31
CA GLN A 234 30.60 -19.85 -10.92
C GLN A 234 29.73 -20.08 -12.16
N ASN A 235 28.80 -21.01 -12.06
CA ASN A 235 27.74 -21.17 -13.05
C ASN A 235 26.53 -20.36 -12.61
N VAL A 236 26.39 -19.17 -13.19
CA VAL A 236 25.26 -18.29 -12.88
C VAL A 236 24.01 -18.84 -13.52
N VAL A 237 23.00 -19.13 -12.71
CA VAL A 237 21.66 -19.48 -13.23
C VAL A 237 20.96 -18.17 -13.59
N SER A 238 20.43 -18.09 -14.81
CA SER A 238 19.68 -16.93 -15.28
C SER A 238 18.55 -17.37 -16.18
N VAL A 239 17.45 -16.65 -16.13
CA VAL A 239 16.26 -16.87 -16.96
C VAL A 239 16.03 -15.64 -17.84
N ARG A 240 15.22 -15.82 -18.87
CA ARG A 240 14.82 -14.69 -19.71
C ARG A 240 13.69 -13.91 -19.03
N TYR A 241 13.71 -12.61 -19.18
CA TYR A 241 12.69 -11.70 -18.61
C TYR A 241 11.25 -12.02 -19.06
N ASP A 242 11.08 -12.60 -20.28
CA ASP A 242 9.81 -12.95 -20.89
C ASP A 242 9.38 -14.41 -20.63
N MET A 243 10.11 -15.15 -19.79
CA MET A 243 9.77 -16.52 -19.40
C MET A 243 8.58 -16.55 -18.45
N ASP A 244 7.65 -17.51 -18.64
CA ASP A 244 6.52 -17.71 -17.73
C ASP A 244 7.01 -18.07 -16.32
N LYS A 245 6.41 -17.49 -15.28
CA LYS A 245 6.81 -17.69 -13.88
C LYS A 245 6.82 -19.15 -13.42
N ARG A 246 5.98 -20.01 -14.02
CA ARG A 246 5.95 -21.45 -13.73
C ARG A 246 7.15 -22.17 -14.34
N GLU A 247 7.60 -21.71 -15.52
CA GLU A 247 8.83 -22.22 -16.14
C GLU A 247 10.04 -21.77 -15.32
N VAL A 248 10.07 -20.51 -14.86
CA VAL A 248 11.11 -19.99 -13.94
C VAL A 248 11.21 -20.87 -12.71
N ALA A 249 10.10 -21.17 -12.03
CA ALA A 249 10.06 -22.03 -10.85
C ALA A 249 10.52 -23.48 -11.10
N SER A 250 10.61 -23.91 -12.35
CA SER A 250 11.09 -25.24 -12.74
C SER A 250 12.58 -25.27 -13.07
N GLU A 251 13.18 -24.11 -13.39
CA GLU A 251 14.61 -23.95 -13.70
C GLU A 251 15.47 -23.68 -12.45
N LEU A 252 14.83 -23.17 -11.36
CA LEU A 252 15.44 -22.91 -10.06
C LEU A 252 15.34 -24.12 -9.12
#